data_e47ec901173564392f040fb26dca2bfb
#
_entry.id   e47ec901173564392f040fb26dca2bfb
#
_cell.length_a   1.000
_cell.length_b   1.000
_cell.length_c   1.000
_cell.angle_alpha   90.00
_cell.angle_beta   90.00
_cell.angle_gamma   90.00
#
_symmetry.space_group_name_H-M   'P 1'
#
loop_
_entity.id
_entity.type
_entity.pdbx_description
1 polymer ?
#
loop_
_entity_poly.entity_id
_entity_poly.type
_entity_poly.pdbx_seq_one_letter_code
_entity_poly.pdbx_strand_id
1 'polypeptide(L)'
;ISSDGKQIFINLRKGVKFHRTPWFTPTRDFNAEDVVFSINRVLGHDTYLPTLSDDVVTYKNPQYRIFHEQAKKVHFPYFESIKLNQKIKSITATNPYQVKIELFEPDASILSHLASQYSIIFSQEYAYQLSADDNLTQLDTHPVGTGPYQVKDYVYNQYVRLIRNEAYWEKKAKIENIIVDLSADRTGRLIKFFNNECQIASYPEVSQLGLLSEKDDRYYLQSTDGMNLAYLAFNFQKPLMQDKTIRQAISQSLNRFRIVRNIYHNTATVANNIIPDISWASAINTPDFSYDYQPSEAEKTLRDKKLALKMWVINEEQVYNPAPIKMAELIKWDLAKAGVDVKVRSVTRTFLIEQLRKDTEDYDLILTGWLAGNLDPDGFMRPILSCDTQKEITNLSNWCNPEFDKMMNRALSTNHLYERSKAYNNAQELILNELPIVPIANVKR
;
A
#
# COMPACT_ATOMS: atom_id res chain seq x y z
N ILE A 1 19.73 -16.59 -3.44
CA ILE A 1 18.54 -17.42 -3.18
C ILE A 1 18.96 -18.86 -3.45
N SER A 2 18.57 -19.80 -2.57
CA SER A 2 18.81 -21.24 -2.75
C SER A 2 18.06 -21.78 -3.98
N SER A 3 18.46 -22.94 -4.48
CA SER A 3 17.84 -23.57 -5.66
C SER A 3 16.38 -23.97 -5.44
N ASP A 4 15.98 -24.26 -4.19
CA ASP A 4 14.61 -24.56 -3.80
C ASP A 4 13.76 -23.30 -3.52
N GLY A 5 14.36 -22.11 -3.61
CA GLY A 5 13.70 -20.83 -3.36
C GLY A 5 13.33 -20.53 -1.91
N LYS A 6 13.71 -21.42 -0.96
CA LYS A 6 13.29 -21.29 0.46
C LYS A 6 14.30 -20.57 1.35
N GLN A 7 15.51 -20.30 0.86
CA GLN A 7 16.54 -19.58 1.64
C GLN A 7 17.05 -18.39 0.85
N ILE A 8 17.09 -17.24 1.52
CA ILE A 8 17.61 -15.99 0.97
C ILE A 8 18.78 -15.55 1.82
N PHE A 9 19.93 -15.32 1.20
CA PHE A 9 21.14 -14.81 1.84
C PHE A 9 21.34 -13.36 1.41
N ILE A 10 21.43 -12.45 2.38
CA ILE A 10 21.64 -11.02 2.13
C ILE A 10 23.00 -10.64 2.73
N ASN A 11 23.91 -10.18 1.88
CA ASN A 11 25.19 -9.64 2.32
C ASN A 11 25.02 -8.16 2.65
N LEU A 12 25.48 -7.77 3.81
CA LEU A 12 25.37 -6.43 4.33
C LEU A 12 26.64 -5.61 4.06
N ARG A 13 26.45 -4.31 3.87
CA ARG A 13 27.55 -3.36 3.70
C ARG A 13 28.29 -3.18 5.05
N LYS A 14 29.61 -3.21 5.00
CA LYS A 14 30.47 -2.97 6.17
C LYS A 14 30.72 -1.48 6.38
N GLY A 15 30.99 -1.07 7.61
CA GLY A 15 31.38 0.30 7.95
C GLY A 15 30.26 1.32 7.85
N VAL A 16 29.00 0.87 7.82
CA VAL A 16 27.83 1.76 7.85
C VAL A 16 27.58 2.19 9.30
N LYS A 17 27.48 3.51 9.52
CA LYS A 17 27.29 4.09 10.84
C LYS A 17 25.86 4.54 11.04
N PHE A 18 25.31 4.25 12.20
CA PHE A 18 24.06 4.89 12.62
C PHE A 18 24.28 6.37 12.93
N HIS A 19 23.21 7.15 12.81
CA HIS A 19 23.21 8.56 13.14
C HIS A 19 23.63 8.77 14.62
N ARG A 20 24.48 9.75 14.85
CA ARG A 20 24.77 10.28 16.17
C ARG A 20 23.84 11.47 16.41
N THR A 21 22.97 11.33 17.41
CA THR A 21 21.95 12.33 17.74
C THR A 21 22.12 12.81 19.19
N PRO A 22 21.46 13.88 19.64
CA PRO A 22 21.47 14.28 21.04
C PRO A 22 20.91 13.23 22.00
N TRP A 23 20.05 12.33 21.50
CA TRP A 23 19.37 11.30 22.31
C TRP A 23 20.00 9.90 22.19
N PHE A 24 20.92 9.70 21.24
CA PHE A 24 21.60 8.42 21.06
C PHE A 24 23.00 8.56 20.47
N THR A 25 23.95 7.87 21.09
CA THR A 25 25.32 7.74 20.58
C THR A 25 25.61 6.27 20.32
N PRO A 26 25.69 5.83 19.04
CA PRO A 26 26.03 4.46 18.70
C PRO A 26 27.39 4.05 19.25
N THR A 27 27.51 2.86 19.80
CA THR A 27 28.80 2.29 20.26
C THR A 27 29.42 1.36 19.21
N ARG A 28 28.63 0.93 18.22
CA ARG A 28 29.08 0.09 17.11
C ARG A 28 28.49 0.52 15.77
N ASP A 29 29.07 0.03 14.69
CA ASP A 29 28.52 0.16 13.34
C ASP A 29 27.31 -0.79 13.16
N PHE A 30 26.51 -0.53 12.13
CA PHE A 30 25.43 -1.39 11.66
C PHE A 30 25.95 -2.79 11.34
N ASN A 31 25.19 -3.82 11.74
CA ASN A 31 25.49 -5.21 11.46
C ASN A 31 24.23 -6.07 11.30
N ALA A 32 24.41 -7.39 11.18
CA ALA A 32 23.32 -8.34 10.96
C ALA A 32 22.32 -8.43 12.13
N GLU A 33 22.73 -8.10 13.35
CA GLU A 33 21.83 -8.13 14.52
C GLU A 33 20.73 -7.07 14.41
N ASP A 34 21.03 -5.91 13.81
CA ASP A 34 20.06 -4.84 13.58
C ASP A 34 18.97 -5.29 12.59
N VAL A 35 19.36 -6.05 11.56
CA VAL A 35 18.43 -6.61 10.56
C VAL A 35 17.56 -7.70 11.18
N VAL A 36 18.18 -8.63 11.92
CA VAL A 36 17.48 -9.72 12.61
C VAL A 36 16.47 -9.15 13.60
N PHE A 37 16.89 -8.17 14.41
CA PHE A 37 16.02 -7.48 15.34
C PHE A 37 14.81 -6.85 14.64
N SER A 38 15.06 -6.05 13.59
CA SER A 38 14.01 -5.28 12.91
C SER A 38 12.97 -6.17 12.21
N ILE A 39 13.41 -7.24 11.56
CA ILE A 39 12.49 -8.17 10.89
C ILE A 39 11.73 -9.02 11.92
N ASN A 40 12.39 -9.56 12.97
CA ASN A 40 11.70 -10.30 14.01
C ASN A 40 10.62 -9.44 14.71
N ARG A 41 10.89 -8.13 14.90
CA ARG A 41 9.91 -7.20 15.45
C ARG A 41 8.62 -7.16 14.62
N VAL A 42 8.70 -7.08 13.29
CA VAL A 42 7.52 -7.04 12.43
C VAL A 42 6.87 -8.40 12.22
N LEU A 43 7.58 -9.50 12.47
CA LEU A 43 7.04 -10.85 12.49
C LEU A 43 6.29 -11.16 13.80
N GLY A 44 6.38 -10.30 14.81
CA GLY A 44 5.82 -10.54 16.13
C GLY A 44 6.60 -11.57 16.94
N HIS A 45 7.84 -11.88 16.53
CA HIS A 45 8.74 -12.73 17.31
C HIS A 45 9.32 -11.95 18.48
N ASP A 46 9.70 -12.68 19.53
CA ASP A 46 10.35 -12.09 20.69
C ASP A 46 11.75 -11.57 20.33
N THR A 47 11.93 -10.25 20.34
CA THR A 47 13.15 -9.59 19.88
C THR A 47 14.02 -9.08 20.98
N TYR A 48 13.52 -9.12 22.23
CA TYR A 48 14.16 -8.44 23.35
C TYR A 48 14.83 -9.39 24.35
N LEU A 49 14.79 -10.69 24.05
CA LEU A 49 15.47 -11.69 24.86
C LEU A 49 16.54 -12.39 24.04
N PRO A 50 17.74 -12.59 24.59
CA PRO A 50 18.64 -13.56 24.03
C PRO A 50 17.93 -14.91 24.04
N THR A 51 17.98 -15.61 22.91
CA THR A 51 17.41 -16.95 22.73
C THR A 51 17.90 -17.88 23.85
N LEU A 52 17.12 -17.95 24.92
CA LEU A 52 17.25 -18.98 25.95
C LEU A 52 16.23 -20.05 25.60
N SER A 53 16.70 -21.29 25.56
CA SER A 53 15.96 -22.51 25.25
C SER A 53 14.52 -22.53 25.75
N ASP A 54 13.69 -23.10 24.96
CA ASP A 54 12.25 -23.15 24.78
C ASP A 54 11.30 -23.30 25.97
N ASP A 55 11.72 -23.39 27.23
CA ASP A 55 10.77 -23.82 28.27
C ASP A 55 10.43 -22.86 29.40
N VAL A 56 11.21 -21.84 29.68
CA VAL A 56 10.82 -20.81 30.67
C VAL A 56 11.58 -19.50 30.42
N VAL A 57 10.88 -18.51 29.87
CA VAL A 57 11.42 -17.15 29.79
C VAL A 57 11.42 -16.51 31.17
N THR A 58 12.52 -16.64 31.89
CA THR A 58 12.76 -15.93 33.17
C THR A 58 13.42 -14.59 32.87
N TYR A 59 12.64 -13.52 32.94
CA TYR A 59 13.17 -12.15 32.83
C TYR A 59 14.02 -11.83 34.04
N LYS A 60 15.31 -11.77 33.86
CA LYS A 60 16.25 -11.31 34.94
C LYS A 60 15.99 -9.85 35.35
N ASN A 61 15.44 -9.05 34.43
CA ASN A 61 15.04 -7.68 34.69
C ASN A 61 13.51 -7.55 34.44
N PRO A 62 12.72 -7.14 35.47
CA PRO A 62 11.27 -6.95 35.32
C PRO A 62 10.86 -5.97 34.22
N GLN A 63 11.70 -5.01 33.85
CA GLN A 63 11.46 -4.07 32.78
C GLN A 63 11.37 -4.77 31.40
N TYR A 64 12.13 -5.83 31.16
CA TYR A 64 12.01 -6.60 29.90
C TYR A 64 10.65 -7.27 29.74
N ARG A 65 9.99 -7.64 30.85
CA ARG A 65 8.64 -8.19 30.79
C ARG A 65 7.62 -7.14 30.32
N ILE A 66 7.68 -5.94 30.90
CA ILE A 66 6.82 -4.82 30.51
C ILE A 66 7.00 -4.51 29.03
N PHE A 67 8.21 -4.53 28.57
CA PHE A 67 8.64 -4.29 27.24
C PHE A 67 8.12 -5.31 26.24
N HIS A 68 8.26 -6.58 26.56
CA HIS A 68 7.73 -7.68 25.80
C HIS A 68 6.19 -7.62 25.69
N GLU A 69 5.51 -7.30 26.78
CA GLU A 69 4.06 -7.09 26.79
C GLU A 69 3.61 -5.88 25.95
N GLN A 70 4.43 -4.84 25.89
CA GLN A 70 4.16 -3.68 25.02
C GLN A 70 4.45 -4.01 23.55
N ALA A 71 5.57 -4.70 23.28
CA ALA A 71 5.92 -5.12 21.93
C ALA A 71 4.86 -6.02 21.30
N LYS A 72 4.22 -6.91 22.07
CA LYS A 72 3.10 -7.74 21.63
C LYS A 72 1.85 -6.95 21.23
N LYS A 73 1.70 -5.72 21.69
CA LYS A 73 0.56 -4.85 21.39
C LYS A 73 0.77 -4.00 20.14
N VAL A 74 1.98 -3.97 19.59
CA VAL A 74 2.29 -3.21 18.39
C VAL A 74 1.78 -3.97 17.17
N HIS A 75 0.96 -3.31 16.36
CA HIS A 75 0.44 -3.84 15.11
C HIS A 75 1.19 -3.26 13.93
N PHE A 76 1.47 -4.09 12.95
CA PHE A 76 2.12 -3.73 11.69
C PHE A 76 1.19 -4.02 10.52
N PRO A 77 0.20 -3.14 10.25
CA PRO A 77 -0.90 -3.44 9.32
C PRO A 77 -0.46 -3.89 7.92
N TYR A 78 0.64 -3.32 7.40
CA TYR A 78 1.18 -3.74 6.11
C TYR A 78 1.65 -5.20 6.14
N PHE A 79 2.46 -5.57 7.13
CA PHE A 79 3.01 -6.93 7.23
C PHE A 79 1.96 -7.96 7.62
N GLU A 80 0.97 -7.56 8.40
CA GLU A 80 -0.20 -8.38 8.72
C GLU A 80 -1.05 -8.65 7.47
N SER A 81 -1.28 -7.62 6.63
CA SER A 81 -2.09 -7.76 5.40
C SER A 81 -1.47 -8.71 4.37
N ILE A 82 -0.14 -8.82 4.33
CA ILE A 82 0.59 -9.75 3.45
C ILE A 82 0.91 -11.07 4.17
N LYS A 83 0.47 -11.27 5.42
CA LYS A 83 0.72 -12.45 6.25
C LYS A 83 2.21 -12.80 6.32
N LEU A 84 3.08 -11.80 6.54
CA LEU A 84 4.54 -11.97 6.49
C LEU A 84 5.04 -13.05 7.46
N ASN A 85 4.43 -13.17 8.63
CA ASN A 85 4.72 -14.20 9.64
C ASN A 85 4.39 -15.63 9.20
N GLN A 86 3.53 -15.81 8.18
CA GLN A 86 3.23 -17.11 7.58
C GLN A 86 4.16 -17.42 6.39
N LYS A 87 4.92 -16.44 5.91
CA LYS A 87 5.86 -16.55 4.80
C LYS A 87 7.29 -16.77 5.29
N ILE A 88 7.75 -15.98 6.25
CA ILE A 88 9.09 -16.08 6.84
C ILE A 88 9.06 -17.01 8.05
N LYS A 89 9.82 -18.10 7.96
CA LYS A 89 9.99 -19.08 9.05
C LYS A 89 10.98 -18.60 10.09
N SER A 90 12.11 -18.05 9.63
CA SER A 90 13.14 -17.52 10.51
C SER A 90 14.05 -16.52 9.80
N ILE A 91 14.67 -15.65 10.57
CA ILE A 91 15.80 -14.83 10.14
C ILE A 91 16.94 -14.97 11.14
N THR A 92 18.14 -15.20 10.65
CA THR A 92 19.34 -15.44 11.49
C THR A 92 20.55 -14.73 10.91
N ALA A 93 21.43 -14.22 11.78
CA ALA A 93 22.75 -13.75 11.41
C ALA A 93 23.67 -14.96 11.23
N THR A 94 24.21 -15.17 10.03
CA THR A 94 25.19 -16.21 9.77
C THR A 94 26.62 -15.74 10.11
N ASN A 95 26.83 -14.44 10.00
CA ASN A 95 28.01 -13.71 10.47
C ASN A 95 27.63 -12.21 10.63
N PRO A 96 28.51 -11.34 11.16
CA PRO A 96 28.17 -9.94 11.40
C PRO A 96 27.71 -9.14 10.20
N TYR A 97 27.92 -9.62 8.97
CA TYR A 97 27.56 -8.94 7.72
C TYR A 97 26.80 -9.82 6.74
N GLN A 98 26.13 -10.86 7.23
CA GLN A 98 25.24 -11.67 6.40
C GLN A 98 24.07 -12.17 7.23
N VAL A 99 22.87 -12.03 6.68
CA VAL A 99 21.66 -12.63 7.23
C VAL A 99 21.12 -13.70 6.30
N LYS A 100 20.57 -14.75 6.89
CA LYS A 100 19.80 -15.80 6.20
C LYS A 100 18.34 -15.66 6.61
N ILE A 101 17.47 -15.56 5.60
CA ILE A 101 16.00 -15.63 5.75
C ILE A 101 15.59 -17.01 5.25
N GLU A 102 14.85 -17.74 6.07
CA GLU A 102 14.27 -19.04 5.73
C GLU A 102 12.75 -18.87 5.58
N LEU A 103 12.20 -19.35 4.47
CA LEU A 103 10.79 -19.28 4.14
C LEU A 103 10.12 -20.63 4.38
N PHE A 104 8.84 -20.63 4.74
CA PHE A 104 8.04 -21.86 4.79
C PHE A 104 7.87 -22.46 3.39
N GLU A 105 7.54 -21.62 2.39
CA GLU A 105 7.42 -21.98 0.99
C GLU A 105 8.15 -20.94 0.11
N PRO A 106 8.57 -21.29 -1.13
CA PRO A 106 9.17 -20.32 -2.03
C PRO A 106 8.23 -19.15 -2.26
N ASP A 107 8.73 -17.93 -2.09
CA ASP A 107 7.95 -16.71 -2.31
C ASP A 107 8.82 -15.64 -2.98
N ALA A 108 8.64 -15.46 -4.27
CA ALA A 108 9.40 -14.50 -5.07
C ALA A 108 9.06 -13.03 -4.76
N SER A 109 7.97 -12.74 -4.04
CA SER A 109 7.59 -11.38 -3.65
C SER A 109 8.29 -10.86 -2.40
N ILE A 110 8.94 -11.74 -1.62
CA ILE A 110 9.53 -11.38 -0.32
C ILE A 110 10.52 -10.21 -0.43
N LEU A 111 11.39 -10.23 -1.44
CA LEU A 111 12.36 -9.14 -1.62
C LEU A 111 11.67 -7.80 -1.92
N SER A 112 10.58 -7.81 -2.66
CA SER A 112 9.78 -6.59 -2.91
C SER A 112 9.12 -6.08 -1.63
N HIS A 113 8.64 -6.96 -0.78
CA HIS A 113 8.10 -6.58 0.53
C HIS A 113 9.17 -6.02 1.45
N LEU A 114 10.36 -6.65 1.50
CA LEU A 114 11.50 -6.16 2.28
C LEU A 114 12.10 -4.86 1.73
N ALA A 115 11.92 -4.57 0.44
CA ALA A 115 12.32 -3.31 -0.18
C ALA A 115 11.26 -2.20 -0.05
N SER A 116 10.14 -2.46 0.60
CA SER A 116 9.09 -1.45 0.81
C SER A 116 9.50 -0.40 1.85
N GLN A 117 8.85 0.76 1.80
CA GLN A 117 9.04 1.84 2.79
C GLN A 117 8.69 1.45 4.23
N TYR A 118 8.04 0.31 4.44
CA TYR A 118 7.66 -0.20 5.76
C TYR A 118 8.74 -1.06 6.40
N SER A 119 9.70 -1.58 5.61
CA SER A 119 10.78 -2.47 6.07
C SER A 119 11.97 -1.67 6.60
N ILE A 120 11.75 -0.90 7.65
CA ILE A 120 12.77 -0.05 8.25
C ILE A 120 13.70 -0.92 9.12
N ILE A 121 15.01 -0.71 8.98
CA ILE A 121 16.00 -1.33 9.84
C ILE A 121 16.37 -0.36 10.96
N PHE A 122 16.06 -0.73 12.19
CA PHE A 122 16.37 0.02 13.39
C PHE A 122 17.73 -0.38 13.97
N SER A 123 18.33 0.51 14.72
CA SER A 123 19.45 0.14 15.60
C SER A 123 18.91 -0.70 16.77
N GLN A 124 19.34 -1.95 16.86
CA GLN A 124 19.03 -2.81 17.99
C GLN A 124 19.50 -2.19 19.31
N GLU A 125 20.72 -1.60 19.32
CA GLU A 125 21.30 -0.93 20.48
C GLU A 125 20.42 0.22 20.96
N TYR A 126 19.91 1.06 20.05
CA TYR A 126 19.01 2.15 20.40
C TYR A 126 17.67 1.65 20.93
N ALA A 127 17.10 0.65 20.27
CA ALA A 127 15.86 0.03 20.73
C ALA A 127 16.00 -0.58 22.14
N TYR A 128 17.12 -1.21 22.45
CA TYR A 128 17.40 -1.74 23.79
C TYR A 128 17.58 -0.65 24.83
N GLN A 129 18.20 0.47 24.48
CA GLN A 129 18.28 1.64 25.37
C GLN A 129 16.88 2.17 25.69
N LEU A 130 16.05 2.42 24.66
CA LEU A 130 14.67 2.88 24.86
C LEU A 130 13.83 1.87 25.65
N SER A 131 14.15 0.60 25.50
CA SER A 131 13.59 -0.50 26.27
C SER A 131 13.83 -0.36 27.74
N ALA A 132 15.09 -0.21 28.07
CA ALA A 132 15.53 -0.07 29.47
C ALA A 132 14.91 1.19 30.13
N ASP A 133 14.64 2.22 29.33
CA ASP A 133 14.08 3.49 29.77
C ASP A 133 12.52 3.51 29.72
N ASP A 134 11.87 2.41 29.38
CA ASP A 134 10.39 2.30 29.20
C ASP A 134 9.81 3.35 28.22
N ASN A 135 10.55 3.67 27.16
CA ASN A 135 10.25 4.75 26.22
C ASN A 135 10.31 4.33 24.73
N LEU A 136 9.67 3.22 24.38
CA LEU A 136 9.66 2.71 22.99
C LEU A 136 9.02 3.62 21.95
N THR A 137 8.04 4.41 22.36
CA THR A 137 7.37 5.35 21.46
C THR A 137 8.34 6.37 20.87
N GLN A 138 9.48 6.55 21.46
CA GLN A 138 10.54 7.41 20.96
C GLN A 138 11.16 6.89 19.63
N LEU A 139 11.05 5.61 19.31
CA LEU A 139 11.45 5.09 17.99
C LEU A 139 10.73 5.80 16.84
N ASP A 140 9.46 6.19 17.05
CA ASP A 140 8.63 6.82 16.02
C ASP A 140 8.85 8.35 15.93
N THR A 141 9.26 8.98 17.03
CA THR A 141 9.41 10.45 17.11
C THR A 141 10.86 10.92 17.02
N HIS A 142 11.80 10.09 17.43
CA HIS A 142 13.23 10.37 17.45
C HIS A 142 14.02 9.25 16.75
N PRO A 143 13.78 9.00 15.47
CA PRO A 143 14.37 7.88 14.76
C PRO A 143 15.89 8.02 14.64
N VAL A 144 16.57 6.88 14.67
CA VAL A 144 17.99 6.75 14.40
C VAL A 144 18.18 5.80 13.23
N GLY A 145 18.75 6.29 12.14
CA GLY A 145 18.95 5.54 10.91
C GLY A 145 20.39 5.61 10.41
N THR A 146 20.59 5.14 9.18
CA THR A 146 21.88 5.14 8.46
C THR A 146 21.83 5.96 7.16
N GLY A 147 20.76 6.73 6.97
CA GLY A 147 20.49 7.49 5.74
C GLY A 147 21.32 8.75 5.57
N PRO A 148 21.17 9.44 4.42
CA PRO A 148 21.91 10.67 4.09
C PRO A 148 21.50 11.87 4.94
N TYR A 149 20.37 11.80 5.63
CA TYR A 149 19.87 12.82 6.54
C TYR A 149 19.46 12.20 7.86
N GLN A 150 19.65 12.96 8.93
CA GLN A 150 19.19 12.62 10.28
C GLN A 150 18.19 13.65 10.78
N VAL A 151 17.24 13.23 11.60
CA VAL A 151 16.30 14.13 12.26
C VAL A 151 17.06 15.01 13.25
N LYS A 152 16.88 16.30 13.15
CA LYS A 152 17.38 17.28 14.13
C LYS A 152 16.32 17.58 15.17
N ASP A 153 15.12 17.92 14.70
CA ASP A 153 13.98 18.15 15.55
C ASP A 153 12.66 17.81 14.81
N TYR A 154 11.65 17.40 15.59
CA TYR A 154 10.30 17.11 15.14
C TYR A 154 9.30 17.80 16.05
N VAL A 155 8.48 18.65 15.49
CA VAL A 155 7.39 19.31 16.20
C VAL A 155 6.06 18.83 15.60
N TYR A 156 5.29 18.12 16.40
CA TYR A 156 4.04 17.49 15.97
C TYR A 156 3.10 18.46 15.24
N ASN A 157 2.60 18.08 14.08
CA ASN A 157 1.74 18.87 13.19
C ASN A 157 2.33 20.22 12.74
N GLN A 158 3.62 20.49 12.94
CA GLN A 158 4.26 21.72 12.50
C GLN A 158 5.35 21.45 11.48
N TYR A 159 6.43 20.77 11.87
CA TYR A 159 7.53 20.49 10.95
C TYR A 159 8.42 19.34 11.41
N VAL A 160 9.16 18.78 10.44
CA VAL A 160 10.34 17.94 10.70
C VAL A 160 11.56 18.68 10.12
N ARG A 161 12.60 18.87 10.92
CA ARG A 161 13.89 19.38 10.44
C ARG A 161 14.88 18.25 10.31
N LEU A 162 15.45 18.12 9.13
CA LEU A 162 16.48 17.16 8.80
C LEU A 162 17.80 17.87 8.55
N ILE A 163 18.88 17.34 9.07
CA ILE A 163 20.25 17.79 8.79
C ILE A 163 21.04 16.70 8.08
N ARG A 164 21.94 17.11 7.20
CA ARG A 164 22.79 16.20 6.46
C ARG A 164 23.63 15.32 7.40
N ASN A 165 23.68 14.02 7.10
CA ASN A 165 24.58 13.08 7.76
C ASN A 165 25.99 13.21 7.15
N GLU A 166 26.92 13.78 7.91
CA GLU A 166 28.31 13.96 7.47
C GLU A 166 29.08 12.65 7.35
N ALA A 167 28.64 11.62 8.08
CA ALA A 167 29.21 10.26 8.09
C ALA A 167 28.46 9.28 7.17
N TYR A 168 27.66 9.77 6.23
CA TYR A 168 26.93 8.92 5.30
C TYR A 168 27.88 8.04 4.49
N TRP A 169 27.55 6.77 4.38
CA TRP A 169 28.39 5.71 3.78
C TRP A 169 28.50 5.78 2.24
N GLU A 170 27.71 6.62 1.61
CA GLU A 170 27.78 6.92 0.18
C GLU A 170 28.18 8.37 -0.07
N LYS A 171 27.77 8.91 -1.21
CA LYS A 171 28.04 10.29 -1.57
C LYS A 171 27.26 11.24 -0.65
N LYS A 172 28.00 12.14 -0.01
CA LYS A 172 27.45 13.19 0.83
C LYS A 172 26.38 14.01 0.11
N ALA A 173 25.22 14.19 0.74
CA ALA A 173 24.15 15.01 0.20
C ALA A 173 24.57 16.47 0.02
N LYS A 174 24.10 17.12 -1.03
CA LYS A 174 24.46 18.52 -1.33
C LYS A 174 23.73 19.53 -0.45
N ILE A 175 22.47 19.26 -0.13
CA ILE A 175 21.63 20.12 0.72
C ILE A 175 21.96 19.84 2.17
N GLU A 176 22.19 20.88 2.96
CA GLU A 176 22.58 20.72 4.37
C GLU A 176 21.39 20.56 5.30
N ASN A 177 20.31 21.30 5.04
CA ASN A 177 19.13 21.33 5.86
C ASN A 177 17.88 21.13 4.99
N ILE A 178 16.96 20.28 5.44
CA ILE A 178 15.63 20.11 4.85
C ILE A 178 14.61 20.35 5.96
N ILE A 179 13.62 21.22 5.68
CA ILE A 179 12.48 21.43 6.57
C ILE A 179 11.25 20.90 5.85
N VAL A 180 10.59 19.90 6.44
CA VAL A 180 9.31 19.39 5.98
C VAL A 180 8.22 20.07 6.78
N ASP A 181 7.50 20.99 6.15
CA ASP A 181 6.37 21.69 6.77
C ASP A 181 5.12 20.81 6.78
N LEU A 182 4.59 20.53 7.94
CA LEU A 182 3.41 19.68 8.18
C LEU A 182 2.17 20.51 8.52
N SER A 183 2.31 21.83 8.63
CA SER A 183 1.26 22.72 9.17
C SER A 183 0.19 23.10 8.15
N ALA A 184 0.46 22.96 6.85
CA ALA A 184 -0.42 23.43 5.79
C ALA A 184 -1.30 22.32 5.22
N ASP A 185 -2.58 22.62 4.97
CA ASP A 185 -3.45 21.81 4.15
C ASP A 185 -3.02 21.85 2.65
N ARG A 186 -3.76 21.15 1.78
CA ARG A 186 -3.40 21.06 0.35
C ARG A 186 -3.36 22.41 -0.36
N THR A 187 -4.31 23.29 -0.06
CA THR A 187 -4.37 24.64 -0.62
C THR A 187 -3.27 25.51 -0.04
N GLY A 188 -3.08 25.48 1.27
CA GLY A 188 -2.02 26.21 1.96
C GLY A 188 -0.62 25.85 1.48
N ARG A 189 -0.37 24.58 1.13
CA ARG A 189 0.92 24.17 0.55
C ARG A 189 1.22 24.86 -0.77
N LEU A 190 0.22 24.98 -1.65
CA LEU A 190 0.40 25.65 -2.93
C LEU A 190 0.61 27.18 -2.76
N ILE A 191 -0.10 27.79 -1.80
CA ILE A 191 0.09 29.21 -1.46
C ILE A 191 1.51 29.44 -0.94
N LYS A 192 1.99 28.64 0.00
CA LYS A 192 3.39 28.74 0.50
C LYS A 192 4.41 28.55 -0.61
N PHE A 193 4.16 27.67 -1.56
CA PHE A 193 4.99 27.46 -2.73
C PHE A 193 5.05 28.71 -3.63
N PHE A 194 3.91 29.30 -3.96
CA PHE A 194 3.86 30.53 -4.78
C PHE A 194 4.51 31.75 -4.10
N ASN A 195 4.43 31.80 -2.77
CA ASN A 195 5.08 32.85 -1.98
C ASN A 195 6.58 32.62 -1.77
N ASN A 196 7.15 31.51 -2.33
CA ASN A 196 8.54 31.09 -2.10
C ASN A 196 8.86 30.74 -0.62
N GLU A 197 7.87 30.49 0.19
CA GLU A 197 8.06 30.00 1.56
C GLU A 197 8.52 28.54 1.55
N CYS A 198 8.09 27.75 0.53
CA CYS A 198 8.52 26.40 0.26
C CYS A 198 9.03 26.27 -1.17
N GLN A 199 10.10 25.50 -1.37
CA GLN A 199 10.67 25.24 -2.69
C GLN A 199 10.04 24.02 -3.37
N ILE A 200 9.36 23.17 -2.62
CA ILE A 200 8.68 21.96 -3.10
C ILE A 200 7.29 21.90 -2.47
N ALA A 201 6.27 21.74 -3.29
CA ALA A 201 4.91 21.42 -2.86
C ALA A 201 4.61 19.96 -3.23
N SER A 202 4.53 19.08 -2.23
CA SER A 202 4.19 17.67 -2.44
C SER A 202 2.67 17.49 -2.48
N TYR A 203 2.18 16.73 -3.47
CA TYR A 203 0.74 16.38 -3.62
C TYR A 203 -0.18 17.61 -3.56
N PRO A 204 0.03 18.63 -4.44
CA PRO A 204 -0.86 19.78 -4.50
C PRO A 204 -2.28 19.37 -4.86
N GLU A 205 -3.26 20.22 -4.55
CA GLU A 205 -4.65 20.00 -4.94
C GLU A 205 -4.77 19.97 -6.47
N VAL A 206 -5.25 18.83 -7.02
CA VAL A 206 -5.28 18.60 -8.48
C VAL A 206 -6.14 19.61 -9.24
N SER A 207 -7.20 20.12 -8.63
CA SER A 207 -8.07 21.16 -9.20
C SER A 207 -7.35 22.51 -9.36
N GLN A 208 -6.26 22.72 -8.64
CA GLN A 208 -5.48 23.95 -8.63
C GLN A 208 -4.23 23.88 -9.53
N LEU A 209 -3.91 22.72 -10.09
CA LEU A 209 -2.74 22.57 -10.97
C LEU A 209 -2.80 23.45 -12.22
N GLY A 210 -4.01 23.82 -12.68
CA GLY A 210 -4.19 24.78 -13.75
C GLY A 210 -3.66 26.19 -13.44
N LEU A 211 -3.41 26.52 -12.16
CA LEU A 211 -2.74 27.77 -11.75
C LEU A 211 -1.23 27.74 -12.05
N LEU A 212 -0.65 26.55 -12.19
CA LEU A 212 0.70 26.35 -12.66
C LEU A 212 0.65 26.43 -14.19
N SER A 213 0.87 27.62 -14.73
CA SER A 213 0.89 27.81 -16.19
C SER A 213 2.00 26.95 -16.81
N GLU A 214 1.68 26.18 -17.85
CA GLU A 214 2.66 25.39 -18.62
C GLU A 214 3.75 26.29 -19.28
N LYS A 215 3.53 27.60 -19.32
CA LYS A 215 4.45 28.61 -19.87
C LYS A 215 5.24 29.38 -18.80
N ASP A 216 5.09 29.02 -17.53
CA ASP A 216 5.78 29.70 -16.44
C ASP A 216 7.04 28.92 -16.06
N ASP A 217 8.18 29.34 -16.61
CA ASP A 217 9.51 28.74 -16.37
C ASP A 217 9.97 28.77 -14.90
N ARG A 218 9.21 29.42 -14.02
CA ARG A 218 9.51 29.46 -12.58
C ARG A 218 9.16 28.17 -11.86
N TYR A 219 8.28 27.37 -12.43
CA TYR A 219 7.73 26.16 -11.78
C TYR A 219 7.96 24.93 -12.64
N TYR A 220 8.33 23.85 -11.98
CA TYR A 220 8.45 22.54 -12.60
C TYR A 220 7.49 21.57 -11.95
N LEU A 221 6.56 21.01 -12.71
CA LEU A 221 5.66 19.97 -12.27
C LEU A 221 6.24 18.61 -12.65
N GLN A 222 6.60 17.81 -11.63
CA GLN A 222 7.00 16.43 -11.84
C GLN A 222 5.84 15.49 -11.43
N SER A 223 5.50 14.59 -12.30
CA SER A 223 4.56 13.49 -12.01
C SER A 223 5.11 12.17 -12.48
N THR A 224 4.76 11.10 -11.81
CA THR A 224 5.12 9.73 -12.18
C THR A 224 3.91 8.81 -12.02
N ASP A 225 3.87 7.74 -12.79
CA ASP A 225 2.82 6.75 -12.64
C ASP A 225 2.91 6.06 -11.28
N GLY A 226 1.77 5.73 -10.69
CA GLY A 226 1.68 5.13 -9.37
C GLY A 226 1.09 3.73 -9.39
N MET A 227 1.54 2.87 -8.48
CA MET A 227 0.98 1.53 -8.28
C MET A 227 -0.33 1.64 -7.49
N ASN A 228 -1.37 2.20 -8.12
CA ASN A 228 -2.68 2.43 -7.52
C ASN A 228 -3.81 2.20 -8.52
N LEU A 229 -5.00 1.91 -8.01
CA LEU A 229 -6.20 1.68 -8.82
C LEU A 229 -7.42 2.19 -8.06
N ALA A 230 -8.20 3.08 -8.67
CA ALA A 230 -9.59 3.33 -8.27
C ALA A 230 -10.51 2.33 -8.97
N TYR A 231 -11.43 1.73 -8.26
CA TYR A 231 -12.36 0.75 -8.82
C TYR A 231 -13.72 0.76 -8.13
N LEU A 232 -14.72 0.26 -8.84
CA LEU A 232 -16.03 -0.10 -8.29
C LEU A 232 -16.06 -1.61 -8.08
N ALA A 233 -16.31 -2.08 -6.85
CA ALA A 233 -16.45 -3.50 -6.57
C ALA A 233 -17.91 -3.91 -6.49
N PHE A 234 -18.21 -5.13 -6.98
CA PHE A 234 -19.50 -5.80 -6.86
C PHE A 234 -19.47 -6.73 -5.66
N ASN A 235 -20.47 -6.67 -4.79
CA ASN A 235 -20.54 -7.57 -3.63
C ASN A 235 -21.11 -8.93 -4.02
N PHE A 236 -20.25 -9.93 -4.16
CA PHE A 236 -20.62 -11.30 -4.53
C PHE A 236 -21.45 -12.04 -3.48
N GLN A 237 -21.61 -11.52 -2.29
CA GLN A 237 -22.58 -12.03 -1.32
C GLN A 237 -24.04 -11.68 -1.68
N LYS A 238 -24.24 -10.68 -2.56
CA LYS A 238 -25.56 -10.29 -3.03
C LYS A 238 -25.93 -11.10 -4.28
N PRO A 239 -27.07 -11.84 -4.28
CA PRO A 239 -27.45 -12.68 -5.41
C PRO A 239 -27.49 -11.95 -6.76
N LEU A 240 -27.93 -10.69 -6.73
CA LEU A 240 -27.98 -9.86 -7.92
C LEU A 240 -26.59 -9.61 -8.53
N MET A 241 -25.58 -9.47 -7.70
CA MET A 241 -24.19 -9.24 -8.13
C MET A 241 -23.47 -10.54 -8.56
N GLN A 242 -24.08 -11.70 -8.40
CA GLN A 242 -23.59 -12.97 -8.96
C GLN A 242 -23.94 -13.09 -10.45
N ASP A 243 -24.95 -12.37 -10.93
CA ASP A 243 -25.29 -12.33 -12.37
C ASP A 243 -24.23 -11.51 -13.15
N LYS A 244 -23.41 -12.22 -13.93
CA LYS A 244 -22.37 -11.64 -14.76
C LYS A 244 -22.94 -10.63 -15.77
N THR A 245 -24.12 -10.90 -16.34
CA THR A 245 -24.75 -10.02 -17.33
C THR A 245 -25.07 -8.65 -16.72
N ILE A 246 -25.51 -8.63 -15.46
CA ILE A 246 -25.77 -7.39 -14.73
C ILE A 246 -24.47 -6.63 -14.46
N ARG A 247 -23.42 -7.31 -14.00
CA ARG A 247 -22.12 -6.66 -13.77
C ARG A 247 -21.52 -6.06 -15.05
N GLN A 248 -21.61 -6.79 -16.16
CA GLN A 248 -21.17 -6.31 -17.46
C GLN A 248 -21.95 -5.06 -17.90
N ALA A 249 -23.27 -5.09 -17.79
CA ALA A 249 -24.10 -3.96 -18.16
C ALA A 249 -23.86 -2.73 -17.24
N ILE A 250 -23.63 -2.95 -15.94
CA ILE A 250 -23.21 -1.86 -15.03
C ILE A 250 -21.86 -1.29 -15.50
N SER A 251 -20.86 -2.12 -15.83
CA SER A 251 -19.58 -1.65 -16.35
C SER A 251 -19.74 -0.84 -17.64
N GLN A 252 -20.53 -1.33 -18.59
CA GLN A 252 -20.80 -0.64 -19.86
C GLN A 252 -21.57 0.68 -19.70
N SER A 253 -22.27 0.88 -18.57
CA SER A 253 -22.94 2.15 -18.25
C SER A 253 -21.95 3.26 -17.88
N LEU A 254 -20.77 2.93 -17.38
CA LEU A 254 -19.86 3.88 -16.76
C LEU A 254 -18.99 4.60 -17.80
N ASN A 255 -19.16 5.91 -17.92
CA ASN A 255 -18.27 6.74 -18.72
C ASN A 255 -16.99 7.05 -17.95
N ARG A 256 -16.03 6.10 -17.95
CA ARG A 256 -14.75 6.20 -17.22
C ARG A 256 -13.91 7.39 -17.69
N PHE A 257 -13.91 7.74 -18.97
CA PHE A 257 -13.23 8.93 -19.48
C PHE A 257 -13.78 10.22 -18.86
N ARG A 258 -15.11 10.32 -18.78
CA ARG A 258 -15.75 11.48 -18.14
C ARG A 258 -15.44 11.53 -16.64
N ILE A 259 -15.47 10.37 -15.95
CA ILE A 259 -15.13 10.29 -14.54
C ILE A 259 -13.68 10.76 -14.32
N VAL A 260 -12.73 10.20 -15.08
CA VAL A 260 -11.30 10.55 -14.96
C VAL A 260 -11.09 12.05 -15.20
N ARG A 261 -11.65 12.59 -16.26
CA ARG A 261 -11.54 14.01 -16.60
C ARG A 261 -12.06 14.92 -15.48
N ASN A 262 -13.21 14.59 -14.88
CA ASN A 262 -13.87 15.47 -13.92
C ASN A 262 -13.35 15.33 -12.48
N ILE A 263 -12.73 14.18 -12.16
CA ILE A 263 -12.22 13.89 -10.82
C ILE A 263 -10.72 14.24 -10.72
N TYR A 264 -9.93 13.88 -11.75
CA TYR A 264 -8.48 13.92 -11.65
C TYR A 264 -7.83 15.06 -12.44
N HIS A 265 -8.59 15.85 -13.21
CA HIS A 265 -8.07 17.02 -13.93
C HIS A 265 -6.78 16.70 -14.71
N ASN A 266 -6.76 15.60 -15.47
CA ASN A 266 -5.64 15.08 -16.26
C ASN A 266 -4.44 14.52 -15.45
N THR A 267 -4.58 14.28 -14.14
CA THR A 267 -3.56 13.63 -13.31
C THR A 267 -3.76 12.13 -13.18
N ALA A 268 -4.61 11.52 -13.98
CA ALA A 268 -4.85 10.09 -14.02
C ALA A 268 -5.12 9.62 -15.45
N THR A 269 -4.95 8.32 -15.66
CA THR A 269 -5.34 7.60 -16.88
C THR A 269 -6.52 6.68 -16.59
N VAL A 270 -7.34 6.38 -17.59
CA VAL A 270 -8.37 5.33 -17.47
C VAL A 270 -7.67 3.99 -17.29
N ALA A 271 -8.03 3.26 -16.26
CA ALA A 271 -7.48 1.95 -16.00
C ALA A 271 -8.19 0.90 -16.88
N ASN A 272 -7.46 0.24 -17.75
CA ASN A 272 -7.96 -0.86 -18.57
C ASN A 272 -7.64 -2.24 -17.99
N ASN A 273 -6.68 -2.31 -17.09
CA ASN A 273 -6.21 -3.51 -16.42
C ASN A 273 -6.28 -3.36 -14.92
N ILE A 274 -6.16 -4.49 -14.22
CA ILE A 274 -6.10 -4.52 -12.77
C ILE A 274 -4.70 -4.08 -12.30
N ILE A 275 -3.65 -4.59 -12.94
CA ILE A 275 -2.26 -4.21 -12.63
C ILE A 275 -1.94 -2.92 -13.38
N PRO A 276 -1.54 -1.84 -12.70
CA PRO A 276 -1.12 -0.59 -13.33
C PRO A 276 0.09 -0.74 -14.24
N ASP A 277 0.16 0.11 -15.28
CA ASP A 277 1.19 0.04 -16.32
C ASP A 277 2.63 0.23 -15.82
N ILE A 278 2.82 0.83 -14.66
CA ILE A 278 4.15 0.97 -14.03
C ILE A 278 4.73 -0.37 -13.55
N SER A 279 3.87 -1.39 -13.34
CA SER A 279 4.35 -2.71 -12.90
C SER A 279 5.09 -3.43 -14.02
N TRP A 280 6.16 -4.12 -13.68
CA TRP A 280 6.89 -5.01 -14.60
C TRP A 280 6.04 -6.17 -15.16
N ALA A 281 4.91 -6.49 -14.52
CA ALA A 281 3.95 -7.48 -14.98
C ALA A 281 2.71 -6.84 -15.61
N SER A 282 2.72 -5.54 -15.84
CA SER A 282 1.69 -4.91 -16.65
C SER A 282 1.77 -5.49 -18.06
N ALA A 283 0.65 -5.81 -18.58
CA ALA A 283 0.53 -6.75 -19.66
C ALA A 283 1.12 -6.29 -20.98
N ILE A 284 2.04 -7.04 -21.44
CA ILE A 284 2.47 -7.00 -22.83
C ILE A 284 1.33 -7.49 -23.77
N ASN A 285 0.35 -8.24 -23.27
CA ASN A 285 -0.73 -8.83 -24.06
C ASN A 285 -2.01 -9.10 -23.26
N THR A 286 -2.42 -8.26 -22.30
CA THR A 286 -3.79 -8.42 -21.76
C THR A 286 -4.79 -8.02 -22.81
N PRO A 287 -5.87 -8.78 -22.97
CA PRO A 287 -6.98 -8.34 -23.82
C PRO A 287 -7.50 -7.01 -23.29
N ASP A 288 -7.84 -6.12 -24.20
CA ASP A 288 -8.51 -4.87 -23.85
C ASP A 288 -9.71 -5.16 -22.97
N PHE A 289 -9.97 -4.29 -22.01
CA PHE A 289 -11.13 -4.38 -21.13
C PHE A 289 -12.41 -4.39 -21.97
N SER A 290 -13.01 -5.57 -22.12
CA SER A 290 -14.07 -5.83 -23.09
C SER A 290 -15.42 -5.19 -22.74
N TYR A 291 -15.52 -4.52 -21.59
CA TYR A 291 -16.78 -3.91 -21.13
C TYR A 291 -16.67 -2.40 -21.03
N ASP A 292 -16.13 -1.80 -22.08
CA ASP A 292 -16.06 -0.36 -22.23
C ASP A 292 -17.44 0.30 -22.32
N TYR A 293 -17.45 1.62 -22.23
CA TYR A 293 -18.65 2.44 -22.24
C TYR A 293 -19.53 2.19 -23.46
N GLN A 294 -20.63 1.50 -23.25
CA GLN A 294 -21.67 1.16 -24.25
C GLN A 294 -23.05 1.39 -23.64
N PRO A 295 -23.45 2.66 -23.41
CA PRO A 295 -24.64 2.99 -22.64
C PRO A 295 -25.94 2.43 -23.23
N SER A 296 -26.04 2.34 -24.57
CA SER A 296 -27.23 1.80 -25.23
C SER A 296 -27.40 0.30 -24.99
N GLU A 297 -26.32 -0.47 -24.98
CA GLU A 297 -26.38 -1.91 -24.68
C GLU A 297 -26.66 -2.15 -23.19
N ALA A 298 -26.05 -1.34 -22.33
CA ALA A 298 -26.33 -1.36 -20.90
C ALA A 298 -27.79 -1.05 -20.59
N GLU A 299 -28.36 -0.03 -21.20
CA GLU A 299 -29.75 0.35 -21.07
C GLU A 299 -30.72 -0.78 -21.48
N LYS A 300 -30.48 -1.43 -22.63
CA LYS A 300 -31.27 -2.57 -23.09
C LYS A 300 -31.29 -3.72 -22.05
N THR A 301 -30.16 -3.93 -21.38
CA THR A 301 -30.03 -5.03 -20.41
C THR A 301 -30.65 -4.68 -19.05
N LEU A 302 -30.58 -3.42 -18.59
CA LEU A 302 -30.88 -3.04 -17.23
C LEU A 302 -32.26 -2.39 -17.05
N ARG A 303 -32.76 -1.64 -18.03
CA ARG A 303 -33.94 -0.80 -17.88
C ARG A 303 -35.17 -1.58 -17.42
N ASP A 304 -35.46 -2.72 -18.04
CA ASP A 304 -36.64 -3.53 -17.73
C ASP A 304 -36.54 -4.28 -16.40
N LYS A 305 -35.32 -4.39 -15.87
CA LYS A 305 -35.06 -5.07 -14.57
C LYS A 305 -35.46 -4.21 -13.36
N LYS A 306 -35.66 -2.88 -13.53
CA LYS A 306 -36.04 -1.92 -12.47
C LYS A 306 -35.18 -2.07 -11.21
N LEU A 307 -33.87 -2.11 -11.40
CA LEU A 307 -32.92 -2.35 -10.32
C LEU A 307 -32.84 -1.14 -9.36
N ALA A 308 -32.83 -1.43 -8.05
CA ALA A 308 -32.51 -0.48 -6.99
C ALA A 308 -31.29 -0.99 -6.25
N LEU A 309 -30.14 -0.31 -6.39
CA LEU A 309 -28.86 -0.73 -5.85
C LEU A 309 -28.41 0.19 -4.71
N LYS A 310 -27.72 -0.39 -3.73
CA LYS A 310 -27.05 0.32 -2.65
C LYS A 310 -25.56 0.44 -2.98
N MET A 311 -25.07 1.66 -3.15
CA MET A 311 -23.65 1.93 -3.38
C MET A 311 -23.07 2.62 -2.15
N TRP A 312 -22.09 1.95 -1.52
CA TRP A 312 -21.30 2.61 -0.49
C TRP A 312 -20.08 3.28 -1.11
N VAL A 313 -19.67 4.39 -0.50
CA VAL A 313 -18.47 5.13 -0.84
C VAL A 313 -17.70 5.50 0.42
N ILE A 314 -16.42 5.12 0.47
CA ILE A 314 -15.53 5.55 1.55
C ILE A 314 -15.25 7.03 1.32
N ASN A 315 -15.65 7.88 2.27
CA ASN A 315 -15.64 9.35 2.12
C ASN A 315 -14.27 9.99 2.41
N GLU A 316 -13.27 9.19 2.72
CA GLU A 316 -11.92 9.65 2.95
C GLU A 316 -11.19 9.82 1.61
N GLU A 317 -10.64 11.02 1.40
CA GLU A 317 -9.81 11.27 0.23
C GLU A 317 -8.56 10.39 0.27
N GLN A 318 -8.31 9.72 -0.84
CA GLN A 318 -7.17 8.83 -1.03
C GLN A 318 -6.40 9.22 -2.29
N VAL A 319 -5.15 8.77 -2.38
CA VAL A 319 -4.33 8.99 -3.57
C VAL A 319 -5.04 8.51 -4.84
N TYR A 320 -5.67 7.34 -4.77
CA TYR A 320 -6.41 6.78 -5.90
C TYR A 320 -7.78 7.44 -6.13
N ASN A 321 -8.33 8.20 -5.18
CA ASN A 321 -9.60 8.91 -5.32
C ASN A 321 -9.62 10.20 -4.48
N PRO A 322 -9.32 11.36 -5.09
CA PRO A 322 -9.27 12.65 -4.38
C PRO A 322 -10.66 13.25 -4.11
N ALA A 323 -11.71 12.75 -4.76
CA ALA A 323 -13.08 13.27 -4.61
C ALA A 323 -14.12 12.14 -4.65
N PRO A 324 -14.14 11.25 -3.60
CA PRO A 324 -14.93 10.03 -3.64
C PRO A 324 -16.42 10.26 -3.79
N ILE A 325 -16.98 11.25 -3.11
CA ILE A 325 -18.42 11.57 -3.19
C ILE A 325 -18.79 12.06 -4.61
N LYS A 326 -17.98 12.95 -5.17
CA LYS A 326 -18.20 13.45 -6.55
C LYS A 326 -18.12 12.31 -7.57
N MET A 327 -17.18 11.39 -7.40
CA MET A 327 -17.07 10.21 -8.26
C MET A 327 -18.30 9.31 -8.13
N ALA A 328 -18.79 9.06 -6.93
CA ALA A 328 -19.99 8.27 -6.69
C ALA A 328 -21.23 8.90 -7.35
N GLU A 329 -21.38 10.21 -7.29
CA GLU A 329 -22.50 10.92 -7.96
C GLU A 329 -22.39 10.83 -9.50
N LEU A 330 -21.19 10.86 -10.09
CA LEU A 330 -21.00 10.64 -11.51
C LEU A 330 -21.39 9.21 -11.92
N ILE A 331 -21.03 8.21 -11.13
CA ILE A 331 -21.40 6.80 -11.34
C ILE A 331 -22.91 6.64 -11.23
N LYS A 332 -23.55 7.18 -10.18
CA LYS A 332 -24.98 7.17 -9.98
C LYS A 332 -25.73 7.77 -11.17
N TRP A 333 -25.23 8.90 -11.71
CA TRP A 333 -25.84 9.56 -12.88
C TRP A 333 -25.72 8.69 -14.15
N ASP A 334 -24.61 8.00 -14.35
CA ASP A 334 -24.46 7.06 -15.48
C ASP A 334 -25.41 5.87 -15.37
N LEU A 335 -25.54 5.28 -14.18
CA LEU A 335 -26.43 4.16 -13.91
C LEU A 335 -27.90 4.56 -14.03
N ALA A 336 -28.27 5.77 -13.61
CA ALA A 336 -29.65 6.30 -13.78
C ALA A 336 -30.05 6.39 -15.26
N LYS A 337 -29.12 6.73 -16.16
CA LYS A 337 -29.39 6.72 -17.61
C LYS A 337 -29.70 5.32 -18.13
N ALA A 338 -29.05 4.30 -17.57
CA ALA A 338 -29.32 2.90 -17.91
C ALA A 338 -30.58 2.35 -17.21
N GLY A 339 -31.33 3.18 -16.45
CA GLY A 339 -32.56 2.78 -15.79
C GLY A 339 -32.36 2.13 -14.41
N VAL A 340 -31.21 2.31 -13.78
CA VAL A 340 -30.90 1.79 -12.44
C VAL A 340 -31.00 2.89 -11.41
N ASP A 341 -31.81 2.69 -10.38
CA ASP A 341 -31.83 3.57 -9.19
C ASP A 341 -30.68 3.21 -8.24
N VAL A 342 -29.89 4.20 -7.85
CA VAL A 342 -28.74 4.00 -6.96
C VAL A 342 -28.84 4.88 -5.72
N LYS A 343 -28.90 4.23 -4.55
CA LYS A 343 -28.83 4.90 -3.25
C LYS A 343 -27.37 4.94 -2.79
N VAL A 344 -26.77 6.13 -2.86
CA VAL A 344 -25.40 6.35 -2.39
C VAL A 344 -25.39 6.53 -0.88
N ARG A 345 -24.52 5.81 -0.18
CA ARG A 345 -24.23 5.97 1.23
C ARG A 345 -22.76 6.28 1.44
N SER A 346 -22.48 7.44 1.98
CA SER A 346 -21.15 7.85 2.44
C SER A 346 -20.83 7.15 3.77
N VAL A 347 -19.68 6.49 3.86
CA VAL A 347 -19.23 5.76 5.04
C VAL A 347 -17.77 6.09 5.37
N THR A 348 -17.43 6.06 6.65
CA THR A 348 -16.02 6.11 7.07
C THR A 348 -15.39 4.71 7.02
N ARG A 349 -14.07 4.64 6.92
CA ARG A 349 -13.35 3.36 6.98
C ARG A 349 -13.62 2.63 8.30
N THR A 350 -13.66 3.35 9.42
CA THR A 350 -13.96 2.78 10.74
C THR A 350 -15.35 2.14 10.76
N PHE A 351 -16.36 2.85 10.25
CA PHE A 351 -17.71 2.29 10.15
C PHE A 351 -17.75 1.03 9.29
N LEU A 352 -17.08 1.05 8.13
CA LEU A 352 -17.01 -0.11 7.25
C LEU A 352 -16.39 -1.33 7.95
N ILE A 353 -15.26 -1.14 8.67
CA ILE A 353 -14.61 -2.20 9.45
C ILE A 353 -15.56 -2.78 10.49
N GLU A 354 -16.30 -1.92 11.20
CA GLU A 354 -17.28 -2.39 12.18
C GLU A 354 -18.42 -3.21 11.56
N GLN A 355 -18.90 -2.81 10.37
CA GLN A 355 -19.94 -3.56 9.68
C GLN A 355 -19.42 -4.93 9.20
N LEU A 356 -18.22 -4.99 8.63
CA LEU A 356 -17.58 -6.24 8.21
C LEU A 356 -17.38 -7.21 9.40
N ARG A 357 -16.93 -6.70 10.55
CA ARG A 357 -16.75 -7.51 11.77
C ARG A 357 -18.06 -8.07 12.32
N LYS A 358 -19.16 -7.39 12.09
CA LYS A 358 -20.51 -7.79 12.55
C LYS A 358 -21.29 -8.56 11.50
N ASP A 359 -20.72 -8.75 10.28
CA ASP A 359 -21.41 -9.35 9.13
C ASP A 359 -22.73 -8.63 8.81
N THR A 360 -22.73 -7.28 8.91
CA THR A 360 -23.90 -6.40 8.75
C THR A 360 -23.72 -5.39 7.62
N GLU A 361 -22.71 -5.56 6.78
CA GLU A 361 -22.51 -4.72 5.60
C GLU A 361 -23.65 -4.93 4.60
N ASP A 362 -24.25 -3.83 4.16
CA ASP A 362 -25.40 -3.85 3.26
C ASP A 362 -25.16 -2.94 2.05
N TYR A 363 -24.32 -3.39 1.13
CA TYR A 363 -24.09 -2.77 -0.16
C TYR A 363 -24.14 -3.79 -1.30
N ASP A 364 -24.57 -3.37 -2.46
CA ASP A 364 -24.45 -4.12 -3.73
C ASP A 364 -23.17 -3.73 -4.42
N LEU A 365 -22.82 -2.44 -4.35
CA LEU A 365 -21.65 -1.83 -4.94
C LEU A 365 -20.85 -1.08 -3.89
N ILE A 366 -19.52 -1.08 -4.01
CA ILE A 366 -18.68 -0.19 -3.19
C ILE A 366 -17.61 0.49 -4.04
N LEU A 367 -17.55 1.82 -3.94
CA LEU A 367 -16.52 2.63 -4.58
C LEU A 367 -15.33 2.77 -3.66
N THR A 368 -14.19 2.28 -4.11
CA THR A 368 -12.95 2.22 -3.35
C THR A 368 -11.73 2.23 -4.27
N GLY A 369 -10.60 1.79 -3.78
CA GLY A 369 -9.37 1.61 -4.54
C GLY A 369 -8.29 0.93 -3.73
N TRP A 370 -7.15 0.72 -4.36
CA TRP A 370 -5.99 0.11 -3.77
C TRP A 370 -4.71 0.87 -4.10
N LEU A 371 -3.79 0.89 -3.15
CA LEU A 371 -2.45 1.45 -3.28
C LEU A 371 -1.47 0.41 -2.76
N ALA A 372 -0.62 -0.13 -3.65
CA ALA A 372 0.42 -1.05 -3.24
C ALA A 372 1.62 -0.33 -2.65
N GLY A 373 2.25 -0.97 -1.68
CA GLY A 373 3.50 -0.49 -1.07
C GLY A 373 4.75 -0.78 -1.90
N ASN A 374 4.62 -1.59 -2.96
CA ASN A 374 5.71 -1.97 -3.86
C ASN A 374 5.21 -2.19 -5.29
N LEU A 375 6.10 -2.54 -6.22
CA LEU A 375 5.77 -2.77 -7.63
C LEU A 375 5.47 -4.24 -7.96
N ASP A 376 5.45 -5.13 -6.97
CA ASP A 376 5.16 -6.54 -7.21
C ASP A 376 3.65 -6.75 -7.34
N PRO A 377 3.17 -7.43 -8.40
CA PRO A 377 1.75 -7.67 -8.62
C PRO A 377 1.06 -8.46 -7.52
N ASP A 378 1.77 -9.31 -6.78
CA ASP A 378 1.18 -10.07 -5.68
C ASP A 378 0.63 -9.15 -4.59
N GLY A 379 1.40 -8.15 -4.16
CA GLY A 379 0.97 -7.14 -3.19
C GLY A 379 -0.14 -6.22 -3.70
N PHE A 380 -0.44 -6.29 -4.98
CA PHE A 380 -1.54 -5.55 -5.60
C PHE A 380 -2.81 -6.38 -5.75
N MET A 381 -2.72 -7.58 -6.34
CA MET A 381 -3.89 -8.39 -6.69
C MET A 381 -4.40 -9.25 -5.53
N ARG A 382 -3.49 -9.90 -4.80
CA ARG A 382 -3.87 -10.83 -3.72
C ARG A 382 -4.70 -10.17 -2.61
N PRO A 383 -4.35 -9.00 -2.07
CA PRO A 383 -5.12 -8.39 -0.99
C PRO A 383 -6.58 -8.10 -1.37
N ILE A 384 -6.85 -7.77 -2.63
CA ILE A 384 -8.16 -7.30 -3.07
C ILE A 384 -9.03 -8.39 -3.70
N LEU A 385 -8.48 -9.56 -4.06
CA LEU A 385 -9.19 -10.57 -4.87
C LEU A 385 -8.98 -12.04 -4.44
N SER A 386 -8.03 -12.33 -3.52
CA SER A 386 -7.80 -13.70 -3.07
C SER A 386 -8.94 -14.23 -2.20
N CYS A 387 -9.19 -15.54 -2.25
CA CYS A 387 -10.14 -16.21 -1.37
C CYS A 387 -9.76 -16.04 0.11
N ASP A 388 -8.48 -16.02 0.42
CA ASP A 388 -7.97 -15.83 1.79
C ASP A 388 -8.34 -14.47 2.39
N THR A 389 -8.69 -13.50 1.55
CA THR A 389 -9.03 -12.13 1.96
C THR A 389 -10.53 -11.83 1.90
N GLN A 390 -11.38 -12.84 1.64
CA GLN A 390 -12.82 -12.67 1.73
C GLN A 390 -13.22 -12.14 3.11
N LYS A 391 -14.19 -11.21 3.13
CA LYS A 391 -14.66 -10.51 4.34
C LYS A 391 -13.60 -9.64 5.03
N GLU A 392 -12.43 -9.48 4.42
CA GLU A 392 -11.44 -8.52 4.88
C GLU A 392 -11.72 -7.14 4.30
N ILE A 393 -11.24 -6.10 4.98
CA ILE A 393 -11.36 -4.69 4.53
C ILE A 393 -10.67 -4.44 3.17
N THR A 394 -9.85 -5.36 2.72
CA THR A 394 -9.14 -5.28 1.45
C THR A 394 -9.92 -5.89 0.29
N ASN A 395 -10.63 -7.01 0.49
CA ASN A 395 -11.47 -7.67 -0.53
C ASN A 395 -12.95 -7.32 -0.34
N LEU A 396 -13.31 -6.12 -0.70
CA LEU A 396 -14.69 -5.61 -0.58
C LEU A 396 -15.65 -6.15 -1.65
N SER A 397 -15.14 -6.90 -2.62
CA SER A 397 -15.98 -7.63 -3.58
C SER A 397 -16.54 -8.93 -3.00
N ASN A 398 -15.92 -9.48 -1.97
CA ASN A 398 -16.19 -10.82 -1.46
C ASN A 398 -16.09 -11.92 -2.54
N TRP A 399 -15.45 -11.60 -3.69
CA TRP A 399 -15.19 -12.58 -4.73
C TRP A 399 -14.10 -13.55 -4.28
N CYS A 400 -14.27 -14.82 -4.65
CA CYS A 400 -13.31 -15.88 -4.41
C CYS A 400 -13.33 -16.84 -5.60
N ASN A 401 -12.18 -17.04 -6.20
CA ASN A 401 -12.00 -18.05 -7.23
C ASN A 401 -10.70 -18.83 -6.98
N PRO A 402 -10.77 -20.15 -6.65
CA PRO A 402 -9.58 -20.95 -6.37
C PRO A 402 -8.58 -21.02 -7.54
N GLU A 403 -9.02 -20.88 -8.80
CA GLU A 403 -8.10 -20.82 -9.94
C GLU A 403 -7.26 -19.55 -9.93
N PHE A 404 -7.84 -18.43 -9.50
CA PHE A 404 -7.08 -17.20 -9.28
C PHE A 404 -5.96 -17.43 -8.26
N ASP A 405 -6.28 -18.01 -7.10
CA ASP A 405 -5.29 -18.29 -6.04
C ASP A 405 -4.19 -19.23 -6.52
N LYS A 406 -4.53 -20.26 -7.32
CA LYS A 406 -3.53 -21.13 -7.95
C LYS A 406 -2.57 -20.39 -8.86
N MET A 407 -3.09 -19.45 -9.69
CA MET A 407 -2.26 -18.63 -10.56
C MET A 407 -1.34 -17.71 -9.75
N MET A 408 -1.86 -17.09 -8.69
CA MET A 408 -1.09 -16.26 -7.77
C MET A 408 0.02 -17.07 -7.08
N ASN A 409 -0.29 -18.27 -6.58
CA ASN A 409 0.69 -19.14 -5.94
C ASN A 409 1.76 -19.64 -6.93
N ARG A 410 1.38 -19.94 -8.17
CA ARG A 410 2.33 -20.27 -9.23
C ARG A 410 3.28 -19.11 -9.51
N ALA A 411 2.79 -17.86 -9.52
CA ALA A 411 3.64 -16.70 -9.71
C ALA A 411 4.67 -16.51 -8.59
N LEU A 412 4.35 -16.93 -7.36
CA LEU A 412 5.28 -16.85 -6.23
C LEU A 412 6.30 -17.99 -6.19
N SER A 413 5.97 -19.15 -6.77
CA SER A 413 6.83 -20.35 -6.70
C SER A 413 8.09 -20.31 -7.59
N THR A 414 8.26 -19.26 -8.40
CA THR A 414 9.39 -19.10 -9.31
C THR A 414 9.96 -17.69 -9.30
N ASN A 415 11.26 -17.55 -9.49
CA ASN A 415 11.94 -16.25 -9.67
C ASN A 415 12.07 -15.84 -11.14
N HIS A 416 11.60 -16.64 -12.10
CA HIS A 416 11.64 -16.30 -13.52
C HIS A 416 10.54 -15.28 -13.86
N LEU A 417 10.93 -14.04 -14.15
CA LEU A 417 10.01 -12.94 -14.43
C LEU A 417 8.98 -13.26 -15.52
N TYR A 418 9.41 -13.96 -16.58
CA TYR A 418 8.50 -14.35 -17.66
C TYR A 418 7.38 -15.29 -17.18
N GLU A 419 7.72 -16.33 -16.39
CA GLU A 419 6.73 -17.26 -15.84
C GLU A 419 5.80 -16.57 -14.84
N ARG A 420 6.33 -15.68 -14.01
CA ARG A 420 5.54 -14.85 -13.10
C ARG A 420 4.59 -13.94 -13.88
N SER A 421 5.09 -13.21 -14.88
CA SER A 421 4.28 -12.32 -15.72
C SER A 421 3.15 -13.09 -16.41
N LYS A 422 3.44 -14.26 -16.96
CA LYS A 422 2.43 -15.13 -17.59
C LYS A 422 1.33 -15.54 -16.61
N ALA A 423 1.70 -15.92 -15.38
CA ALA A 423 0.72 -16.30 -14.35
C ALA A 423 -0.17 -15.10 -13.95
N TYR A 424 0.41 -13.91 -13.77
CA TYR A 424 -0.36 -12.70 -13.48
C TYR A 424 -1.25 -12.26 -14.65
N ASN A 425 -0.81 -12.43 -15.89
CA ASN A 425 -1.63 -12.12 -17.06
C ASN A 425 -2.85 -13.04 -17.15
N ASN A 426 -2.65 -14.36 -16.95
CA ASN A 426 -3.78 -15.30 -16.89
C ASN A 426 -4.75 -14.96 -15.76
N ALA A 427 -4.23 -14.53 -14.60
CA ALA A 427 -5.06 -14.09 -13.49
C ALA A 427 -5.85 -12.81 -13.83
N GLN A 428 -5.25 -11.86 -14.53
CA GLN A 428 -5.96 -10.66 -15.02
C GLN A 428 -7.05 -11.00 -16.02
N GLU A 429 -6.79 -11.91 -16.98
CA GLU A 429 -7.81 -12.38 -17.93
C GLU A 429 -9.01 -13.01 -17.19
N LEU A 430 -8.75 -13.82 -16.16
CA LEU A 430 -9.81 -14.41 -15.34
C LEU A 430 -10.63 -13.31 -14.64
N ILE A 431 -9.97 -12.32 -14.02
CA ILE A 431 -10.64 -11.21 -13.35
C ILE A 431 -11.47 -10.38 -14.33
N LEU A 432 -10.93 -10.03 -15.49
CA LEU A 432 -11.66 -9.27 -16.51
C LEU A 432 -12.85 -10.05 -17.05
N ASN A 433 -12.75 -11.38 -17.16
CA ASN A 433 -13.84 -12.24 -17.57
C ASN A 433 -14.92 -12.37 -16.49
N GLU A 434 -14.55 -12.60 -15.24
CA GLU A 434 -15.46 -12.74 -14.09
C GLU A 434 -16.04 -11.39 -13.63
N LEU A 435 -15.30 -10.32 -13.82
CA LEU A 435 -15.66 -8.93 -13.49
C LEU A 435 -16.09 -8.74 -12.02
N PRO A 436 -15.26 -9.08 -11.02
CA PRO A 436 -15.55 -8.77 -9.63
C PRO A 436 -15.42 -7.28 -9.31
N ILE A 437 -14.62 -6.57 -10.06
CA ILE A 437 -14.39 -5.13 -9.96
C ILE A 437 -14.35 -4.48 -11.34
N VAL A 438 -14.77 -3.23 -11.43
CA VAL A 438 -14.59 -2.38 -12.62
C VAL A 438 -13.42 -1.45 -12.37
N PRO A 439 -12.28 -1.59 -13.06
CA PRO A 439 -11.17 -0.65 -12.96
C PRO A 439 -11.61 0.72 -13.51
N ILE A 440 -11.26 1.79 -12.82
CA ILE A 440 -11.67 3.16 -13.20
C ILE A 440 -10.45 4.00 -13.59
N ALA A 441 -9.47 4.14 -12.70
CA ALA A 441 -8.35 5.05 -12.92
C ALA A 441 -7.06 4.61 -12.23
N ASN A 442 -5.93 4.89 -12.89
CA ASN A 442 -4.61 4.90 -12.30
C ASN A 442 -4.12 6.35 -12.17
N VAL A 443 -3.76 6.76 -10.98
CA VAL A 443 -3.40 8.14 -10.67
C VAL A 443 -1.88 8.33 -10.73
N LYS A 444 -1.45 9.41 -11.41
CA LYS A 444 -0.06 9.87 -11.39
C LYS A 444 0.24 10.57 -10.07
N ARG A 445 1.47 10.44 -9.62
CA ARG A 445 1.98 11.06 -8.39
C ARG A 445 3.05 12.09 -8.71
#